data_d1fa3e5c6a1819317c93755932c2ebd6
#
_entry.id   d1fa3e5c6a1819317c93755932c2ebd6
#
_cell.length_a   1.000
_cell.length_b   1.000
_cell.length_c   1.000
_cell.angle_alpha   90.00
_cell.angle_beta   90.00
_cell.angle_gamma   90.00
#
_symmetry.space_group_name_H-M   'P 1'
#
loop_
_entity.id
_entity.type
_entity.pdbx_description
1 polymer ?
#
loop_
_entity_poly.entity_id
_entity_poly.type
_entity_poly.pdbx_seq_one_letter_code
_entity_poly.pdbx_strand_id
1 'polypeptide(L)' 'MKANRAYRLIVTRGGLMPALLADTARVDHLEIVEVDTGEVILFWDRPPQAASKLARALRADLSQLQDEEFIARWATVEH' A
#
# COMPACT_ATOMS: atom_id res chain seq x y z
N MET A 1 12.02 3.33 -16.09
CA MET A 1 11.89 2.02 -15.41
C MET A 1 10.45 1.82 -14.96
N LYS A 2 9.90 0.65 -15.18
CA LYS A 2 8.56 0.35 -14.67
C LYS A 2 8.53 0.43 -13.15
N ALA A 3 7.46 0.97 -12.61
CA ALA A 3 7.36 1.18 -11.17
C ALA A 3 7.54 -0.11 -10.37
N ASN A 4 7.06 -1.25 -10.89
CA ASN A 4 7.18 -2.52 -10.20
C ASN A 4 8.61 -3.06 -10.09
N ARG A 5 9.57 -2.46 -10.78
CA ARG A 5 10.98 -2.80 -10.64
C ARG A 5 11.66 -1.94 -9.56
N ALA A 6 11.15 -0.74 -9.34
CA ALA A 6 11.69 0.20 -8.37
C ALA A 6 11.02 0.07 -7.00
N TYR A 7 9.75 -0.30 -6.99
CA TYR A 7 8.91 -0.28 -5.78
C TYR A 7 8.11 -1.55 -5.62
N ARG A 8 7.81 -1.88 -4.37
CA ARG A 8 7.02 -3.04 -4.00
C ARG A 8 5.90 -2.63 -3.06
N LEU A 9 4.71 -3.21 -3.25
CA LEU A 9 3.60 -3.03 -2.32
C LEU A 9 3.65 -4.13 -1.26
N ILE A 10 3.57 -3.71 0.00
CA ILE A 10 3.43 -4.62 1.13
C ILE A 10 2.12 -4.30 1.82
N VAL A 11 1.26 -5.30 1.95
CA VAL A 11 -0.01 -5.17 2.66
C VAL A 11 0.07 -6.00 3.93
N THR A 12 -0.10 -5.33 5.07
CA THR A 12 -0.14 -6.01 6.36
C THR A 12 -1.56 -5.89 6.89
N ARG A 13 -2.19 -7.02 7.09
CA ARG A 13 -3.56 -7.05 7.62
C ARG A 13 -3.52 -6.86 9.12
N GLY A 14 -4.26 -5.87 9.59
CA GLY A 14 -4.45 -5.66 11.01
C GLY A 14 -5.36 -6.73 11.60
N GLY A 15 -5.36 -6.86 12.91
CA GLY A 15 -6.36 -7.65 13.59
C GLY A 15 -6.05 -9.13 13.74
N LEU A 16 -4.81 -9.48 14.08
CA LEU A 16 -4.50 -10.83 14.56
C LEU A 16 -5.01 -11.07 15.99
N MET A 17 -5.94 -10.23 16.43
CA MET A 17 -6.55 -10.37 17.78
C MET A 17 -7.64 -11.42 17.76
N PRO A 18 -7.86 -12.10 18.90
CA PRO A 18 -8.99 -13.03 19.03
C PRO A 18 -10.30 -12.33 18.65
N ALA A 19 -11.24 -13.08 18.09
CA ALA A 19 -12.49 -12.53 17.59
C ALA A 19 -13.24 -11.68 18.62
N LEU A 20 -13.19 -12.07 19.88
CA LEU A 20 -13.88 -11.36 20.95
C LEU A 20 -13.21 -10.02 21.30
N LEU A 21 -11.96 -9.83 20.89
CA LEU A 21 -11.23 -8.58 21.04
C LEU A 21 -11.09 -7.84 19.71
N ALA A 22 -11.60 -8.43 18.63
CA ALA A 22 -11.53 -7.83 17.33
C ALA A 22 -12.41 -6.58 17.32
N ASP A 23 -11.77 -5.45 17.12
CA ASP A 23 -12.45 -4.18 17.06
C ASP A 23 -13.03 -3.99 15.66
N THR A 24 -14.15 -3.30 15.58
CA THR A 24 -14.71 -2.83 14.33
C THR A 24 -13.78 -1.80 13.64
N ALA A 25 -12.83 -1.28 14.38
CA ALA A 25 -11.83 -0.34 13.89
C ALA A 25 -10.59 -1.02 13.30
N ARG A 26 -10.71 -2.27 12.87
CA ARG A 26 -9.60 -2.96 12.20
C ARG A 26 -9.10 -2.15 11.01
N VAL A 27 -7.79 -1.99 10.92
CA VAL A 27 -7.15 -1.24 9.86
C VAL A 27 -6.07 -2.11 9.24
N ASP A 28 -6.03 -2.13 7.92
CA ASP A 28 -4.94 -2.75 7.19
C ASP A 28 -3.93 -1.68 6.81
N HIS A 29 -2.66 -2.06 6.76
CA HIS A 29 -1.55 -1.16 6.44
C HIS A 29 -1.04 -1.47 5.03
N LEU A 30 -0.81 -0.42 4.26
CA LEU A 30 -0.25 -0.54 2.91
C LEU A 30 1.02 0.29 2.84
N GLU A 31 2.08 -0.32 2.35
CA GLU A 31 3.38 0.35 2.24
C GLU A 31 3.91 0.20 0.83
N ILE A 32 4.44 1.28 0.28
CA ILE A 32 5.25 1.23 -0.93
C ILE A 32 6.70 1.34 -0.49
N VAL A 33 7.45 0.31 -0.79
CA VAL A 33 8.83 0.15 -0.34
C VAL A 33 9.76 0.20 -1.55
N GLU A 34 10.86 0.93 -1.42
CA GLU A 34 11.89 0.96 -2.45
C GLU A 34 12.64 -0.37 -2.43
N VAL A 35 12.72 -1.03 -3.58
CA VAL A 35 13.31 -2.38 -3.68
C VAL A 35 14.77 -2.39 -3.28
N ASP A 36 15.54 -1.38 -3.71
CA ASP A 36 16.97 -1.34 -3.49
C ASP A 36 17.37 -1.13 -2.02
N THR A 37 16.63 -0.29 -1.31
CA THR A 37 17.00 0.10 0.06
C THR A 37 16.12 -0.50 1.14
N GLY A 38 14.93 -0.96 0.76
CA GLY A 38 13.92 -1.41 1.73
C GLY A 38 13.23 -0.26 2.46
N GLU A 39 13.47 0.97 2.03
CA GLU A 39 12.88 2.14 2.67
C GLU A 39 11.41 2.29 2.30
N VAL A 40 10.57 2.60 3.29
CA VAL A 40 9.15 2.88 3.07
C VAL A 40 9.03 4.29 2.51
N ILE A 41 8.52 4.40 1.30
CA ILE A 41 8.37 5.67 0.60
C ILE A 41 6.98 6.27 0.80
N LEU A 42 5.95 5.41 0.74
CA LEU A 42 4.55 5.80 0.92
C LEU A 42 3.87 4.81 1.85
N PHE A 43 2.90 5.31 2.60
CA PHE A 43 2.24 4.51 3.61
C PHE A 43 0.79 4.95 3.78
N TRP A 44 -0.12 3.99 3.90
CA TRP A 44 -1.54 4.25 4.16
C TRP A 44 -2.11 3.26 5.16
N ASP A 45 -3.06 3.74 5.95
CA ASP A 45 -3.91 2.90 6.80
C ASP A 45 -5.34 3.02 6.30
N ARG A 46 -5.98 1.89 6.07
CA ARG A 46 -7.37 1.89 5.57
C ARG A 46 -8.15 0.73 6.17
N PRO A 47 -9.47 0.89 6.35
CA PRO A 47 -10.32 -0.25 6.69
C PRO A 47 -10.19 -1.34 5.61
N PRO A 48 -10.48 -2.63 5.93
CA PRO A 48 -10.19 -3.73 5.03
C PRO A 48 -10.73 -3.58 3.60
N GLN A 49 -11.95 -3.09 3.44
CA GLN A 49 -12.53 -2.94 2.11
C GLN A 49 -11.82 -1.83 1.31
N ALA A 50 -11.58 -0.71 1.95
CA ALA A 50 -10.85 0.39 1.31
C ALA A 50 -9.41 -0.01 1.02
N ALA A 51 -8.78 -0.76 1.93
CA ALA A 51 -7.43 -1.26 1.73
C ALA A 51 -7.35 -2.19 0.52
N SER A 52 -8.33 -3.06 0.33
CA SER A 52 -8.37 -3.96 -0.83
C SER A 52 -8.48 -3.20 -2.15
N LYS A 53 -9.30 -2.17 -2.18
CA LYS A 53 -9.45 -1.33 -3.38
C LYS A 53 -8.17 -0.56 -3.66
N LEU A 54 -7.57 0.01 -2.63
CA LEU A 54 -6.32 0.75 -2.75
C LEU A 54 -5.20 -0.16 -3.23
N ALA A 55 -5.08 -1.36 -2.66
CA ALA A 55 -4.07 -2.33 -3.07
C ALA A 55 -4.21 -2.71 -4.53
N ARG A 56 -5.44 -2.90 -5.00
CA ARG A 56 -5.70 -3.23 -6.40
C ARG A 56 -5.26 -2.11 -7.33
N ALA A 57 -5.60 -0.87 -6.98
CA ALA A 57 -5.20 0.29 -7.77
C ALA A 57 -3.69 0.48 -7.78
N LEU A 58 -3.04 0.29 -6.63
CA LEU A 58 -1.57 0.38 -6.54
C LEU A 58 -0.90 -0.67 -7.41
N ARG A 59 -1.39 -1.92 -7.37
CA ARG A 59 -0.82 -3.00 -8.19
C ARG A 59 -0.96 -2.72 -9.68
N ALA A 60 -2.12 -2.20 -10.09
CA ALA A 60 -2.34 -1.86 -11.49
C ALA A 60 -1.36 -0.79 -11.95
N ASP A 61 -1.19 0.26 -11.15
CA ASP A 61 -0.30 1.36 -11.50
C ASP A 61 1.18 0.94 -11.42
N LEU A 62 1.54 0.07 -10.47
CA LEU A 62 2.90 -0.47 -10.41
C LEU A 62 3.27 -1.19 -11.71
N SER A 63 2.32 -1.88 -12.32
CA SER A 63 2.58 -2.62 -13.56
C SER A 63 2.52 -1.74 -14.82
N GLN A 64 1.88 -0.60 -14.76
CA GLN A 64 1.62 0.24 -15.93
C GLN A 64 2.43 1.52 -16.00
N LEU A 65 2.69 2.15 -14.86
CA LEU A 65 3.36 3.45 -14.83
C LEU A 65 4.89 3.31 -14.72
N GLN A 66 5.57 4.37 -15.13
CA GLN A 66 6.99 4.50 -14.84
C GLN A 66 7.15 4.89 -13.37
N ASP A 67 8.34 4.63 -12.81
CA ASP A 67 8.61 4.87 -11.40
C ASP A 67 8.31 6.32 -10.98
N GLU A 68 8.75 7.28 -11.76
CA GLU A 68 8.54 8.70 -11.45
C GLU A 68 7.06 9.06 -11.49
N GLU A 69 6.33 8.56 -12.48
CA GLU A 69 4.90 8.79 -12.61
C GLU A 69 4.13 8.21 -11.44
N PHE A 70 4.52 7.02 -11.02
CA PHE A 70 3.88 6.32 -9.90
C PHE A 70 3.98 7.15 -8.62
N ILE A 71 5.18 7.58 -8.28
CA ILE A 71 5.40 8.36 -7.06
C ILE A 71 4.68 9.72 -7.15
N ALA A 72 4.76 10.40 -8.30
CA ALA A 72 4.10 11.68 -8.47
C ALA A 72 2.58 11.58 -8.26
N ARG A 73 1.98 10.47 -8.76
CA ARG A 73 0.54 10.26 -8.63
C ARG A 73 0.14 9.92 -7.18
N TRP A 74 0.85 8.99 -6.57
CA TRP A 74 0.43 8.44 -5.28
C TRP A 74 0.88 9.27 -4.08
N ALA A 75 1.91 10.10 -4.23
CA ALA A 75 2.34 11.00 -3.17
C ALA A 75 1.26 12.05 -2.81
N THR A 76 0.33 12.31 -3.71
CA THR A 76 -0.76 13.26 -3.47
C THR A 76 -1.97 12.62 -2.79
N VAL A 77 -2.01 11.29 -2.70
CA VAL A 77 -3.12 10.58 -2.07
C VAL A 77 -2.95 10.64 -0.56
N GLU A 78 -3.98 11.06 0.12
CA GLU A 78 -3.96 11.27 1.56
C GLU A 78 -3.67 9.98 2.32
N HIS A 79 -2.73 10.10 3.25
CA HIS A 79 -2.25 8.97 4.06
C HIS A 79 -3.08 8.69 5.29
#